data_a65ae6017a9f85dc911ab05983ba6154
#
_entry.id   a65ae6017a9f85dc911ab05983ba6154
#
_cell.length_a   1.000
_cell.length_b   1.000
_cell.length_c   1.000
_cell.angle_alpha   90.00
_cell.angle_beta   90.00
_cell.angle_gamma   90.00
#
_symmetry.space_group_name_H-M   'P 1'
#
loop_
_entity.id
_entity.type
_entity.pdbx_description
1 polymer ?
#
loop_
_entity_poly.entity_id
_entity_poly.type
_entity_poly.pdbx_seq_one_letter_code
_entity_poly.pdbx_strand_id
1 'polypeptide(L)'
;MPRSPQLAHRRFAESYHATTILGVQRDGVVAMAGDGQVTIGDVVMKHGARKIRPLADGMVIAGFAGAVADALTLFSKFEAQLRAGDGNLRRAAVELAKEWRTDRYLRRLEAQLIVADGESILVLSGEGDVIEPDDGVAAIGSGAPYATAAAKALLAHTDLPAREIAERAMAIAADLCIFTNHRFTIEEVGGAETGEDTDGEDVIDEATE
;
A
#
# COMPACT_ATOMS: atom_id res chain seq x y z
N MET A 1 53.65 -21.82 6.27
CA MET A 1 52.39 -21.87 7.02
C MET A 1 51.37 -20.96 6.31
N PRO A 2 50.32 -21.49 5.71
CA PRO A 2 49.30 -20.68 5.06
C PRO A 2 48.34 -20.09 6.11
N ARG A 3 48.11 -18.79 5.98
CA ARG A 3 47.15 -18.06 6.82
C ARG A 3 45.73 -18.51 6.49
N SER A 4 45.00 -18.95 7.50
CA SER A 4 43.57 -19.28 7.40
C SER A 4 42.78 -18.08 6.92
N PRO A 5 41.81 -18.26 5.99
CA PRO A 5 40.89 -17.17 5.63
C PRO A 5 39.99 -16.88 6.85
N GLN A 6 40.06 -15.65 7.35
CA GLN A 6 39.11 -15.12 8.30
C GLN A 6 37.74 -15.11 7.60
N LEU A 7 36.85 -15.98 8.04
CA LEU A 7 35.42 -15.89 7.78
C LEU A 7 34.94 -14.53 8.32
N ALA A 8 34.78 -13.57 7.42
CA ALA A 8 34.10 -12.36 7.72
C ALA A 8 32.66 -12.75 8.14
N HIS A 9 32.37 -12.66 9.43
CA HIS A 9 31.02 -12.67 9.91
C HIS A 9 30.32 -11.48 9.25
N ARG A 10 29.62 -11.73 8.13
CA ARG A 10 28.55 -10.86 7.69
C ARG A 10 27.61 -10.77 8.88
N ARG A 11 27.65 -9.64 9.59
CA ARG A 11 26.53 -9.23 10.43
C ARG A 11 25.37 -9.11 9.45
N PHE A 12 24.50 -10.10 9.46
CA PHE A 12 23.16 -9.93 8.92
C PHE A 12 22.55 -8.81 9.76
N ALA A 13 22.54 -7.60 9.22
CA ALA A 13 21.58 -6.63 9.69
C ALA A 13 20.23 -7.36 9.51
N GLU A 14 19.55 -7.63 10.62
CA GLU A 14 18.21 -8.19 10.62
C GLU A 14 17.33 -7.17 9.88
N SER A 15 17.25 -7.29 8.57
CA SER A 15 16.37 -6.42 7.79
C SER A 15 14.96 -6.93 7.99
N TYR A 16 14.09 -6.03 8.41
CA TYR A 16 12.66 -6.28 8.51
C TYR A 16 12.11 -6.44 7.10
N HIS A 17 11.91 -7.68 6.66
CA HIS A 17 11.33 -8.00 5.36
C HIS A 17 10.03 -8.74 5.61
N ALA A 18 8.93 -8.10 5.33
CA ALA A 18 7.68 -8.77 5.04
C ALA A 18 6.61 -7.74 4.78
N THR A 19 6.37 -7.48 3.56
CA THR A 19 5.27 -6.63 3.15
C THR A 19 5.02 -6.84 1.67
N THR A 20 3.76 -6.94 1.31
CA THR A 20 3.33 -6.77 -0.07
C THR A 20 2.15 -5.82 -0.07
N ILE A 21 2.28 -4.73 -0.81
CA ILE A 21 1.20 -3.80 -1.11
C ILE A 21 1.00 -3.81 -2.61
N LEU A 22 -0.25 -3.86 -3.04
CA LEU A 22 -0.68 -3.79 -4.43
C LEU A 22 -1.78 -2.75 -4.58
N GLY A 23 -1.63 -1.81 -5.50
CA GLY A 23 -2.68 -0.92 -5.98
C GLY A 23 -3.09 -1.30 -7.40
N VAL A 24 -4.38 -1.34 -7.66
CA VAL A 24 -4.98 -1.61 -8.98
C VAL A 24 -6.02 -0.55 -9.27
N GLN A 25 -5.93 0.08 -10.45
CA GLN A 25 -6.89 1.04 -10.94
C GLN A 25 -7.71 0.46 -12.08
N ARG A 26 -9.03 0.58 -12.00
CA ARG A 26 -9.98 0.25 -13.06
C ARG A 26 -11.24 1.10 -12.93
N ASP A 27 -11.72 1.64 -14.02
CA ASP A 27 -13.02 2.35 -14.13
C ASP A 27 -13.19 3.48 -13.10
N GLY A 28 -12.14 4.25 -12.83
CA GLY A 28 -12.15 5.36 -11.88
C GLY A 28 -12.13 4.94 -10.41
N VAL A 29 -11.92 3.65 -10.11
CA VAL A 29 -11.73 3.11 -8.77
C VAL A 29 -10.30 2.62 -8.62
N VAL A 30 -9.65 2.97 -7.50
CA VAL A 30 -8.40 2.36 -7.08
C VAL A 30 -8.66 1.48 -5.87
N ALA A 31 -8.35 0.19 -6.00
CA ALA A 31 -8.30 -0.75 -4.89
C ALA A 31 -6.84 -0.97 -4.47
N MET A 32 -6.54 -0.79 -3.19
CA MET A 32 -5.23 -1.08 -2.61
C MET A 32 -5.34 -2.22 -1.62
N ALA A 33 -4.55 -3.28 -1.85
CA ALA A 33 -4.50 -4.47 -1.00
C ALA A 33 -3.12 -4.60 -0.34
N GLY A 34 -3.09 -4.92 0.95
CA GLY A 34 -1.87 -5.19 1.71
C GLY A 34 -2.00 -6.44 2.55
N ASP A 35 -0.95 -7.25 2.61
CA ASP A 35 -0.88 -8.42 3.49
C ASP A 35 -0.64 -8.02 4.95
N GLY A 36 -0.89 -8.96 5.88
CA GLY A 36 -0.75 -8.73 7.31
C GLY A 36 0.54 -9.24 7.94
N GLN A 37 1.48 -9.83 7.18
CA GLN A 37 2.66 -10.46 7.75
C GLN A 37 3.73 -9.45 8.17
N VAL A 38 4.28 -9.63 9.37
CA VAL A 38 5.51 -8.96 9.84
C VAL A 38 6.51 -10.05 10.19
N THR A 39 7.69 -10.00 9.56
CA THR A 39 8.77 -10.98 9.73
C THR A 39 10.04 -10.28 10.21
N ILE A 40 10.77 -10.89 11.11
CA ILE A 40 12.11 -10.48 11.55
C ILE A 40 13.06 -11.64 11.25
N GLY A 41 14.00 -11.42 10.35
CA GLY A 41 14.80 -12.52 9.80
C GLY A 41 13.88 -13.59 9.21
N ASP A 42 13.96 -14.81 9.72
CA ASP A 42 13.17 -15.96 9.26
C ASP A 42 11.95 -16.26 10.12
N VAL A 43 11.59 -15.37 11.07
CA VAL A 43 10.51 -15.60 12.04
C VAL A 43 9.33 -14.66 11.78
N VAL A 44 8.13 -15.24 11.64
CA VAL A 44 6.89 -14.47 11.53
C VAL A 44 6.46 -14.00 12.92
N MET A 45 6.47 -12.69 13.14
CA MET A 45 6.11 -12.05 14.41
C MET A 45 4.63 -11.67 14.51
N LYS A 46 3.99 -11.38 13.36
CA LYS A 46 2.58 -10.95 13.32
C LYS A 46 1.96 -11.34 11.98
N HIS A 47 0.66 -11.71 12.00
CA HIS A 47 -0.08 -12.09 10.82
C HIS A 47 -1.19 -11.11 10.40
N GLY A 48 -1.51 -10.12 11.22
CA GLY A 48 -2.62 -9.19 11.00
C GLY A 48 -2.21 -7.73 11.18
N ALA A 49 -1.07 -7.32 10.61
CA ALA A 49 -0.67 -5.91 10.56
C ALA A 49 -1.52 -5.16 9.52
N ARG A 50 -1.94 -3.93 9.85
CA ARG A 50 -2.56 -3.02 8.88
C ARG A 50 -1.47 -2.15 8.27
N LYS A 51 -1.22 -2.33 6.98
CA LYS A 51 -0.18 -1.64 6.21
C LYS A 51 -0.76 -0.61 5.24
N ILE A 52 -2.08 -0.50 5.19
CA ILE A 52 -2.83 0.47 4.40
C ILE A 52 -3.63 1.36 5.35
N ARG A 53 -3.72 2.64 5.02
CA ARG A 53 -4.48 3.63 5.77
C ARG A 53 -5.24 4.56 4.83
N PRO A 54 -6.51 4.84 5.11
CA PRO A 54 -7.19 5.99 4.53
C PRO A 54 -6.63 7.28 5.14
N LEU A 55 -6.50 8.31 4.33
CA LEU A 55 -6.04 9.66 4.65
C LEU A 55 -7.04 10.67 4.07
N ALA A 56 -7.00 11.92 4.55
CA ALA A 56 -7.85 13.00 4.04
C ALA A 56 -9.33 12.58 3.98
N ASP A 57 -9.87 12.09 5.11
CA ASP A 57 -11.27 11.65 5.25
C ASP A 57 -11.69 10.58 4.23
N GLY A 58 -10.75 9.72 3.85
CA GLY A 58 -10.97 8.61 2.91
C GLY A 58 -10.80 8.97 1.44
N MET A 59 -10.51 10.23 1.10
CA MET A 59 -10.25 10.64 -0.29
C MET A 59 -8.92 10.14 -0.85
N VAL A 60 -8.01 9.73 0.02
CA VAL A 60 -6.70 9.17 -0.34
C VAL A 60 -6.44 7.91 0.46
N ILE A 61 -5.86 6.91 -0.16
CA ILE A 61 -5.35 5.71 0.50
C ILE A 61 -3.83 5.64 0.36
N ALA A 62 -3.17 5.19 1.42
CA ALA A 62 -1.71 5.03 1.42
C ALA A 62 -1.30 3.67 1.97
N GLY A 63 -0.36 3.01 1.28
CA GLY A 63 0.22 1.72 1.65
C GLY A 63 1.74 1.81 1.76
N PHE A 64 2.32 1.06 2.68
CA PHE A 64 3.72 1.17 3.06
C PHE A 64 4.42 -0.19 3.08
N ALA A 65 5.66 -0.23 2.56
CA ALA A 65 6.57 -1.35 2.69
C ALA A 65 7.90 -0.90 3.32
N GLY A 66 8.31 -1.54 4.44
CA GLY A 66 9.49 -1.20 5.21
C GLY A 66 9.29 -1.41 6.72
N ALA A 67 10.13 -0.80 7.55
CA ALA A 67 10.00 -0.89 9.00
C ALA A 67 8.77 -0.12 9.52
N VAL A 68 8.07 -0.70 10.52
CA VAL A 68 6.81 -0.14 11.04
C VAL A 68 6.98 1.29 11.60
N ALA A 69 8.10 1.57 12.26
CA ALA A 69 8.39 2.89 12.82
C ALA A 69 8.54 3.95 11.72
N ASP A 70 9.12 3.55 10.58
CA ASP A 70 9.32 4.41 9.42
C ASP A 70 7.99 4.71 8.72
N ALA A 71 7.10 3.70 8.66
CA ALA A 71 5.74 3.85 8.14
C ALA A 71 4.98 5.00 8.81
N LEU A 72 4.96 5.01 10.14
CA LEU A 72 4.21 6.03 10.90
C LEU A 72 4.73 7.44 10.63
N THR A 73 6.05 7.59 10.52
CA THR A 73 6.68 8.87 10.21
C THR A 73 6.30 9.35 8.81
N LEU A 74 6.38 8.47 7.80
CA LEU A 74 6.07 8.81 6.42
C LEU A 74 4.58 9.11 6.21
N PHE A 75 3.68 8.34 6.82
CA PHE A 75 2.24 8.63 6.78
C PHE A 75 1.92 10.01 7.36
N SER A 76 2.46 10.35 8.55
CA SER A 76 2.21 11.65 9.18
C SER A 76 2.75 12.81 8.34
N LYS A 77 3.92 12.63 7.70
CA LYS A 77 4.49 13.64 6.82
C LYS A 77 3.68 13.77 5.53
N PHE A 78 3.27 12.66 4.93
CA PHE A 78 2.44 12.70 3.72
C PHE A 78 1.10 13.39 3.97
N GLU A 79 0.46 13.07 5.08
CA GLU A 79 -0.79 13.73 5.49
C GLU A 79 -0.62 15.24 5.72
N ALA A 80 0.51 15.67 6.27
CA ALA A 80 0.83 17.08 6.39
C ALA A 80 0.99 17.77 5.03
N GLN A 81 1.64 17.10 4.06
CA GLN A 81 1.78 17.61 2.69
C GLN A 81 0.44 17.64 1.94
N LEU A 82 -0.44 16.66 2.16
CA LEU A 82 -1.80 16.67 1.60
C LEU A 82 -2.59 17.89 2.11
N ARG A 83 -2.56 18.15 3.42
CA ARG A 83 -3.23 19.33 4.00
C ARG A 83 -2.66 20.64 3.47
N ALA A 84 -1.33 20.74 3.35
CA ALA A 84 -0.66 21.94 2.82
C ALA A 84 -0.91 22.15 1.32
N GLY A 85 -1.26 21.11 0.59
CA GLY A 85 -1.53 21.09 -0.84
C GLY A 85 -3.00 21.08 -1.22
N ASP A 86 -3.91 21.37 -0.28
CA ASP A 86 -5.36 21.35 -0.49
C ASP A 86 -5.88 20.00 -1.05
N GLY A 87 -5.32 18.90 -0.55
CA GLY A 87 -5.68 17.54 -0.95
C GLY A 87 -5.08 17.06 -2.28
N ASN A 88 -4.25 17.87 -2.95
CA ASN A 88 -3.65 17.48 -4.23
C ASN A 88 -2.60 16.37 -4.04
N LEU A 89 -2.94 15.14 -4.47
CA LEU A 89 -2.12 13.95 -4.31
C LEU A 89 -0.74 14.09 -4.94
N ARG A 90 -0.67 14.53 -6.21
CA ARG A 90 0.60 14.64 -6.97
C ARG A 90 1.52 15.67 -6.33
N ARG A 91 0.99 16.81 -5.92
CA ARG A 91 1.76 17.87 -5.22
C ARG A 91 2.29 17.34 -3.89
N ALA A 92 1.46 16.71 -3.09
CA ALA A 92 1.86 16.14 -1.80
C ALA A 92 2.95 15.07 -1.95
N ALA A 93 2.84 14.20 -2.98
CA ALA A 93 3.82 13.19 -3.30
C ALA A 93 5.18 13.78 -3.66
N VAL A 94 5.21 14.80 -4.52
CA VAL A 94 6.45 15.48 -4.92
C VAL A 94 7.11 16.20 -3.73
N GLU A 95 6.34 16.89 -2.90
CA GLU A 95 6.90 17.59 -1.74
C GLU A 95 7.42 16.61 -0.69
N LEU A 96 6.72 15.49 -0.42
CA LEU A 96 7.25 14.45 0.45
C LEU A 96 8.53 13.82 -0.12
N ALA A 97 8.59 13.52 -1.40
CA ALA A 97 9.77 12.92 -2.03
C ALA A 97 11.00 13.85 -1.93
N LYS A 98 10.82 15.18 -2.15
CA LYS A 98 11.86 16.17 -1.94
C LYS A 98 12.34 16.22 -0.49
N GLU A 99 11.40 16.23 0.46
CA GLU A 99 11.70 16.21 1.89
C GLU A 99 12.45 14.93 2.27
N TRP A 100 11.95 13.77 1.82
CA TRP A 100 12.55 12.46 2.09
C TRP A 100 14.01 12.38 1.63
N ARG A 101 14.28 12.84 0.42
CA ARG A 101 15.64 12.86 -0.15
C ARG A 101 16.58 13.82 0.59
N THR A 102 16.10 14.97 1.04
CA THR A 102 16.94 16.05 1.60
C THR A 102 17.08 15.98 3.11
N ASP A 103 16.10 15.43 3.82
CA ASP A 103 16.15 15.29 5.27
C ASP A 103 17.18 14.23 5.70
N ARG A 104 18.03 14.59 6.65
CA ARG A 104 19.15 13.75 7.12
C ARG A 104 18.70 12.45 7.77
N TYR A 105 17.50 12.45 8.38
CA TYR A 105 16.94 11.30 9.06
C TYR A 105 16.08 10.46 8.10
N LEU A 106 15.21 11.10 7.33
CA LEU A 106 14.29 10.43 6.41
C LEU A 106 15.04 9.65 5.32
N ARG A 107 16.09 10.21 4.73
CA ARG A 107 16.87 9.54 3.67
C ARG A 107 17.55 8.23 4.08
N ARG A 108 17.51 7.88 5.39
CA ARG A 108 18.02 6.61 5.91
C ARG A 108 16.96 5.54 6.01
N LEU A 109 15.70 5.90 5.75
CA LEU A 109 14.59 4.97 5.79
C LEU A 109 14.64 4.09 4.54
N GLU A 110 14.76 2.80 4.74
CA GLU A 110 14.65 1.81 3.66
C GLU A 110 13.16 1.43 3.52
N ALA A 111 12.43 2.26 2.80
CA ALA A 111 10.99 2.18 2.70
C ALA A 111 10.49 2.57 1.31
N GLN A 112 9.27 2.14 1.01
CA GLN A 112 8.51 2.53 -0.17
C GLN A 112 7.08 2.86 0.26
N LEU A 113 6.45 3.78 -0.44
CA LEU A 113 5.07 4.20 -0.20
C LEU A 113 4.29 4.14 -1.50
N ILE A 114 3.09 3.58 -1.49
CA ILE A 114 2.09 3.78 -2.54
C ILE A 114 1.02 4.71 -1.98
N VAL A 115 0.65 5.72 -2.74
CA VAL A 115 -0.47 6.60 -2.44
C VAL A 115 -1.40 6.66 -3.64
N ALA A 116 -2.69 6.72 -3.39
CA ALA A 116 -3.69 6.77 -4.46
C ALA A 116 -4.91 7.60 -4.05
N ASP A 117 -5.48 8.24 -5.04
CA ASP A 117 -6.84 8.78 -5.04
C ASP A 117 -7.67 8.09 -6.14
N GLY A 118 -8.87 8.58 -6.45
CA GLY A 118 -9.70 8.02 -7.52
C GLY A 118 -9.15 8.16 -8.94
N GLU A 119 -8.11 8.99 -9.13
CA GLU A 119 -7.58 9.32 -10.45
C GLU A 119 -6.18 8.74 -10.69
N SER A 120 -5.39 8.54 -9.63
CA SER A 120 -3.95 8.26 -9.75
C SER A 120 -3.45 7.29 -8.70
N ILE A 121 -2.45 6.51 -9.09
CA ILE A 121 -1.60 5.72 -8.18
C ILE A 121 -0.17 6.22 -8.32
N LEU A 122 0.49 6.55 -7.21
CA LEU A 122 1.87 7.01 -7.19
C LEU A 122 2.72 6.15 -6.26
N VAL A 123 3.91 5.77 -6.72
CA VAL A 123 4.92 5.08 -5.92
C VAL A 123 6.01 6.09 -5.56
N LEU A 124 6.33 6.17 -4.27
CA LEU A 124 7.39 7.03 -3.73
C LEU A 124 8.50 6.19 -3.13
N SER A 125 9.75 6.59 -3.37
CA SER A 125 10.93 5.96 -2.78
C SER A 125 11.76 6.94 -1.95
N GLY A 126 12.61 6.40 -1.07
CA GLY A 126 13.57 7.19 -0.29
C GLY A 126 14.66 7.87 -1.13
N GLU A 127 14.80 7.49 -2.39
CA GLU A 127 15.71 8.12 -3.35
C GLU A 127 15.13 9.40 -3.95
N GLY A 128 13.86 9.69 -3.69
CA GLY A 128 13.14 10.86 -4.15
C GLY A 128 12.38 10.64 -5.46
N ASP A 129 12.19 9.39 -5.86
CA ASP A 129 11.38 9.06 -7.02
C ASP A 129 9.90 9.20 -6.71
N VAL A 130 9.15 9.70 -7.68
CA VAL A 130 7.69 9.68 -7.73
C VAL A 130 7.31 9.09 -9.09
N ILE A 131 6.79 7.86 -9.08
CA ILE A 131 6.49 7.12 -10.29
C ILE A 131 4.99 6.86 -10.35
N GLU A 132 4.37 7.23 -11.46
CA GLU A 132 3.01 6.87 -11.81
C GLU A 132 3.06 5.73 -12.84
N PRO A 133 2.47 4.54 -12.56
CA PRO A 133 2.48 3.44 -13.52
C PRO A 133 1.55 3.73 -14.69
N ASP A 134 1.99 3.40 -15.91
CA ASP A 134 1.23 3.65 -17.14
C ASP A 134 -0.03 2.78 -17.28
N ASP A 135 -0.09 1.66 -16.58
CA ASP A 135 -1.13 0.63 -16.70
C ASP A 135 -2.02 0.50 -15.47
N GLY A 136 -1.96 1.46 -14.55
CA GLY A 136 -2.80 1.48 -13.37
C GLY A 136 -2.50 0.37 -12.34
N VAL A 137 -1.32 -0.26 -12.40
CA VAL A 137 -0.90 -1.29 -11.45
C VAL A 137 0.42 -0.91 -10.80
N ALA A 138 0.42 -0.79 -9.48
CA ALA A 138 1.63 -0.54 -8.69
C ALA A 138 1.74 -1.55 -7.56
N ALA A 139 2.93 -2.07 -7.29
CA ALA A 139 3.18 -2.90 -6.11
C ALA A 139 4.54 -2.60 -5.49
N ILE A 140 4.63 -2.76 -4.16
CA ILE A 140 5.86 -2.57 -3.38
C ILE A 140 6.05 -3.72 -2.39
N GLY A 141 7.29 -3.92 -1.96
CA GLY A 141 7.67 -4.96 -1.01
C GLY A 141 8.03 -6.30 -1.64
N SER A 142 8.21 -7.33 -0.79
CA SER A 142 8.81 -8.62 -1.19
C SER A 142 7.99 -9.40 -2.21
N GLY A 143 6.66 -9.38 -2.12
CA GLY A 143 5.76 -10.07 -3.05
C GLY A 143 5.37 -9.23 -4.27
N ALA A 144 5.85 -7.99 -4.38
CA ALA A 144 5.48 -7.06 -5.44
C ALA A 144 5.61 -7.63 -6.87
N PRO A 145 6.70 -8.34 -7.25
CA PRO A 145 6.80 -8.90 -8.60
C PRO A 145 5.69 -9.88 -8.95
N TYR A 146 5.30 -10.72 -7.99
CA TYR A 146 4.23 -11.71 -8.18
C TYR A 146 2.86 -11.05 -8.25
N ALA A 147 2.57 -10.12 -7.32
CA ALA A 147 1.32 -9.37 -7.29
C ALA A 147 1.14 -8.54 -8.57
N THR A 148 2.19 -7.85 -9.03
CA THR A 148 2.17 -7.06 -10.26
C THR A 148 1.88 -7.93 -11.48
N ALA A 149 2.59 -9.07 -11.63
CA ALA A 149 2.39 -9.95 -12.78
C ALA A 149 0.96 -10.52 -12.82
N ALA A 150 0.43 -10.95 -11.67
CA ALA A 150 -0.92 -11.47 -11.55
C ALA A 150 -1.97 -10.38 -11.82
N ALA A 151 -1.82 -9.18 -11.23
CA ALA A 151 -2.75 -8.08 -11.43
C ALA A 151 -2.82 -7.63 -12.89
N LYS A 152 -1.67 -7.48 -13.56
CA LYS A 152 -1.61 -7.11 -14.99
C LYS A 152 -2.29 -8.16 -15.87
N ALA A 153 -2.08 -9.46 -15.61
CA ALA A 153 -2.75 -10.51 -16.36
C ALA A 153 -4.27 -10.48 -16.14
N LEU A 154 -4.75 -10.31 -14.92
CA LEU A 154 -6.18 -10.21 -14.62
C LEU A 154 -6.79 -8.95 -15.24
N LEU A 155 -6.10 -7.81 -15.14
CA LEU A 155 -6.57 -6.54 -15.70
C LEU A 155 -6.73 -6.60 -17.22
N ALA A 156 -5.81 -7.29 -17.91
CA ALA A 156 -5.81 -7.41 -19.36
C ALA A 156 -6.81 -8.44 -19.92
N HIS A 157 -7.18 -9.46 -19.14
CA HIS A 157 -7.91 -10.62 -19.65
C HIS A 157 -9.24 -10.90 -18.93
N THR A 158 -9.67 -10.02 -18.04
CA THR A 158 -10.94 -10.16 -17.32
C THR A 158 -11.63 -8.81 -17.16
N ASP A 159 -12.95 -8.84 -16.88
CA ASP A 159 -13.76 -7.67 -16.54
C ASP A 159 -13.98 -7.56 -15.01
N LEU A 160 -13.10 -8.16 -14.21
CA LEU A 160 -13.19 -8.11 -12.76
C LEU A 160 -12.99 -6.67 -12.26
N PRO A 161 -13.72 -6.23 -11.21
CA PRO A 161 -13.50 -4.93 -10.59
C PRO A 161 -12.12 -4.84 -9.93
N ALA A 162 -11.61 -3.63 -9.72
CA ALA A 162 -10.29 -3.36 -9.16
C ALA A 162 -10.04 -4.13 -7.85
N ARG A 163 -11.04 -4.16 -6.96
CA ARG A 163 -10.98 -4.87 -5.67
C ARG A 163 -10.73 -6.38 -5.85
N GLU A 164 -11.48 -7.01 -6.74
CA GLU A 164 -11.36 -8.46 -6.95
C GLU A 164 -10.05 -8.83 -7.64
N ILE A 165 -9.57 -7.99 -8.55
CA ILE A 165 -8.24 -8.13 -9.16
C ILE A 165 -7.16 -8.04 -8.07
N ALA A 166 -7.23 -7.03 -7.20
CA ALA A 166 -6.26 -6.85 -6.13
C ALA A 166 -6.25 -8.05 -5.16
N GLU A 167 -7.41 -8.54 -4.76
CA GLU A 167 -7.53 -9.68 -3.86
C GLU A 167 -6.95 -10.96 -4.48
N ARG A 168 -7.31 -11.28 -5.71
CA ARG A 168 -6.83 -12.49 -6.43
C ARG A 168 -5.33 -12.43 -6.70
N ALA A 169 -4.82 -11.26 -7.10
CA ALA A 169 -3.40 -11.08 -7.35
C ALA A 169 -2.57 -11.20 -6.06
N MET A 170 -3.09 -10.67 -4.94
CA MET A 170 -2.46 -10.83 -3.63
C MET A 170 -2.47 -12.28 -3.14
N ALA A 171 -3.54 -13.06 -3.43
CA ALA A 171 -3.58 -14.48 -3.11
C ALA A 171 -2.48 -15.24 -3.85
N ILE A 172 -2.29 -15.00 -5.15
CA ILE A 172 -1.19 -15.59 -5.94
C ILE A 172 0.18 -15.18 -5.38
N ALA A 173 0.33 -13.92 -4.98
CA ALA A 173 1.59 -13.45 -4.38
C ALA A 173 1.85 -14.13 -3.03
N ALA A 174 0.82 -14.39 -2.22
CA ALA A 174 0.94 -15.06 -0.93
C ALA A 174 1.29 -16.55 -1.07
N ASP A 175 0.85 -17.22 -2.15
CA ASP A 175 1.22 -18.61 -2.45
C ASP A 175 2.70 -18.75 -2.87
N LEU A 176 3.29 -17.69 -3.41
CA LEU A 176 4.65 -17.72 -3.99
C LEU A 176 5.70 -17.07 -3.08
N CYS A 177 5.33 -16.02 -2.34
CA CYS A 177 6.24 -15.23 -1.52
C CYS A 177 6.13 -15.61 -0.05
N ILE A 178 7.19 -16.19 0.51
CA ILE A 178 7.24 -16.59 1.94
C ILE A 178 7.08 -15.42 2.91
N PHE A 179 7.22 -14.17 2.44
CA PHE A 179 7.09 -12.95 3.20
C PHE A 179 5.70 -12.28 3.04
N THR A 180 4.73 -12.99 2.46
CA THR A 180 3.38 -12.50 2.21
C THR A 180 2.38 -13.54 2.72
N ASN A 181 1.35 -13.13 3.44
CA ASN A 181 0.30 -14.05 3.90
C ASN A 181 -1.08 -13.71 3.31
N HIS A 182 -2.06 -14.62 3.48
CA HIS A 182 -3.43 -14.48 2.97
C HIS A 182 -4.35 -13.62 3.85
N ARG A 183 -3.83 -12.84 4.79
CA ARG A 183 -4.64 -11.92 5.60
C ARG A 183 -4.53 -10.52 5.02
N PHE A 184 -5.44 -10.21 4.11
CA PHE A 184 -5.41 -8.93 3.39
C PHE A 184 -6.27 -7.87 4.09
N THR A 185 -5.78 -6.63 4.08
CA THR A 185 -6.59 -5.42 4.23
C THR A 185 -6.74 -4.82 2.85
N ILE A 186 -7.98 -4.51 2.44
CA ILE A 186 -8.26 -3.91 1.13
C ILE A 186 -9.10 -2.67 1.36
N GLU A 187 -8.61 -1.53 0.86
CA GLU A 187 -9.29 -0.23 0.87
C GLU A 187 -9.51 0.22 -0.58
N GLU A 188 -10.57 0.98 -0.80
CA GLU A 188 -10.92 1.52 -2.12
C GLU A 188 -11.10 3.04 -2.05
N VAL A 189 -10.78 3.71 -3.14
CA VAL A 189 -10.98 5.15 -3.31
C VAL A 189 -11.38 5.45 -4.75
N GLY A 190 -12.18 6.48 -4.95
CA GLY A 190 -12.78 6.79 -6.25
C GLY A 190 -14.11 6.07 -6.45
N GLY A 191 -14.62 6.10 -7.69
CA GLY A 191 -15.99 5.69 -7.99
C GLY A 191 -16.98 6.82 -7.71
N ALA A 192 -18.09 6.86 -8.44
CA ALA A 192 -19.20 7.73 -8.08
C ALA A 192 -19.76 7.26 -6.74
N GLU A 193 -20.01 8.19 -5.81
CA GLU A 193 -20.80 7.88 -4.62
C GLU A 193 -22.13 7.27 -5.10
N THR A 194 -22.27 5.96 -4.94
CA THR A 194 -23.59 5.34 -5.00
C THR A 194 -24.27 5.75 -3.71
N GLY A 195 -24.97 6.88 -3.75
CA GLY A 195 -25.86 7.28 -2.67
C GLY A 195 -26.93 6.22 -2.51
N GLU A 196 -26.72 5.27 -1.63
CA GLU A 196 -27.80 4.53 -1.02
C GLU A 196 -28.40 5.46 0.03
N ASP A 197 -29.34 6.31 -0.45
CA ASP A 197 -30.35 6.90 0.41
C ASP A 197 -31.14 5.72 1.00
N THR A 198 -30.78 5.33 2.21
CA THR A 198 -31.68 4.57 3.06
C THR A 198 -32.79 5.51 3.54
N ASP A 199 -33.74 5.78 2.65
CA ASP A 199 -35.05 6.30 3.06
C ASP A 199 -35.67 5.25 3.99
N GLY A 200 -35.46 5.42 5.28
CA GLY A 200 -36.21 4.77 6.33
C GLY A 200 -37.62 5.31 6.30
N GLU A 201 -38.53 4.63 5.59
CA GLU A 201 -39.97 4.82 5.78
C GLU A 201 -40.31 4.43 7.23
N ASP A 202 -40.47 5.43 8.07
CA ASP A 202 -41.16 5.32 9.34
C ASP A 202 -42.64 4.97 9.07
N VAL A 203 -42.95 3.69 9.05
CA VAL A 203 -44.34 3.23 9.16
C VAL A 203 -44.79 3.42 10.57
N ILE A 204 -45.45 4.56 10.84
CA ILE A 204 -46.23 4.74 12.04
C ILE A 204 -47.52 3.94 11.90
N ASP A 205 -47.57 2.82 12.59
CA ASP A 205 -48.80 2.03 12.74
C ASP A 205 -49.67 2.66 13.83
N GLU A 206 -50.70 3.44 13.42
CA GLU A 206 -51.81 3.85 14.26
C GLU A 206 -52.74 2.66 14.45
N ALA A 207 -52.67 1.99 15.58
CA ALA A 207 -53.75 1.07 16.00
C ALA A 207 -54.61 1.75 17.05
N THR A 208 -55.78 2.14 16.61
CA THR A 208 -56.95 2.57 17.39
C THR A 208 -57.68 1.37 18.01
N GLU A 209 -58.17 1.56 19.22
CA GLU A 209 -59.18 0.78 20.02
C GLU A 209 -58.68 -0.42 20.82
#